data_154341218d4f6911019227568f1a780d
#
_entry.id   154341218d4f6911019227568f1a780d
#
_cell.length_a   1.000
_cell.length_b   1.000
_cell.length_c   1.000
_cell.angle_alpha   90.00
_cell.angle_beta   90.00
_cell.angle_gamma   90.00
#
_symmetry.space_group_name_H-M   'P 1'
#
loop_
_entity.id
_entity.type
_entity.pdbx_description
1 polymer ?
#
loop_
_entity_poly.entity_id
_entity_poly.type
_entity_poly.pdbx_seq_one_letter_code
_entity_poly.pdbx_strand_id
1 'polypeptide(L)'
;NYTKKINENYCKINGYDFVSYNETPDMIKNRHPAWFKIFYLIKRLNENIDDYVMWIDADAFFCNNILKIEKWINETTEDKEFFICRDAGYSYVSYKKNPEALLNSGVMIFKNTDFIKKYLNNILINPIYKPNYNKIRTYNKQTRTIGWDQAAIRHTCMSNIYNIKEKLHIIENINFNNNCLNPKLYIKNGGYIIHLTNFSGKFGNKKIDTIKKFNQLL
;
A
#
# COMPACT_ATOMS: atom_id res chain seq x y z
N ASN A 1 -14.90 -2.70 12.84
CA ASN A 1 -14.14 -2.70 11.58
C ASN A 1 -13.85 -4.15 11.16
N TYR A 2 -14.47 -4.62 10.08
CA TYR A 2 -14.39 -6.03 9.63
C TYR A 2 -12.99 -6.38 9.11
N THR A 3 -12.38 -5.52 8.30
CA THR A 3 -11.04 -5.76 7.73
C THR A 3 -9.97 -5.85 8.81
N LYS A 4 -10.09 -5.01 9.86
CA LYS A 4 -9.17 -5.03 10.99
C LYS A 4 -9.12 -6.42 11.65
N LYS A 5 -10.29 -7.02 11.94
CA LYS A 5 -10.36 -8.35 12.56
C LYS A 5 -9.73 -9.44 11.69
N ILE A 6 -9.95 -9.39 10.38
CA ILE A 6 -9.34 -10.35 9.44
C ILE A 6 -7.82 -10.21 9.46
N ASN A 7 -7.32 -8.98 9.38
CA ASN A 7 -5.88 -8.71 9.36
C ASN A 7 -5.21 -9.06 10.69
N GLU A 8 -5.85 -8.76 11.83
CA GLU A 8 -5.39 -9.19 13.15
C GLU A 8 -5.29 -10.72 13.25
N ASN A 9 -6.31 -11.43 12.76
CA ASN A 9 -6.31 -12.89 12.77
C ASN A 9 -5.19 -13.47 11.89
N TYR A 10 -5.01 -12.93 10.69
CA TYR A 10 -3.90 -13.32 9.81
C TYR A 10 -2.54 -13.14 10.50
N CYS A 11 -2.31 -11.98 11.10
CA CYS A 11 -1.07 -11.69 11.83
C CYS A 11 -0.86 -12.66 13.00
N LYS A 12 -1.89 -12.91 13.79
CA LYS A 12 -1.84 -13.87 14.90
C LYS A 12 -1.47 -15.29 14.44
N ILE A 13 -2.08 -15.77 13.34
CA ILE A 13 -1.81 -17.12 12.79
C ILE A 13 -0.36 -17.24 12.32
N ASN A 14 0.18 -16.19 11.71
CA ASN A 14 1.49 -16.21 11.09
C ASN A 14 2.62 -15.68 11.99
N GLY A 15 2.31 -15.24 13.22
CA GLY A 15 3.31 -14.74 14.16
C GLY A 15 3.82 -13.34 13.86
N TYR A 16 2.99 -12.50 13.25
CA TYR A 16 3.31 -11.09 12.97
C TYR A 16 2.67 -10.15 13.98
N ASP A 17 3.32 -9.04 14.27
CA ASP A 17 2.72 -7.93 14.99
C ASP A 17 1.69 -7.20 14.13
N PHE A 18 0.56 -6.85 14.72
CA PHE A 18 -0.46 -6.03 14.09
C PHE A 18 -0.68 -4.73 14.84
N VAL A 19 -0.44 -3.60 14.16
CA VAL A 19 -0.66 -2.26 14.72
C VAL A 19 -1.70 -1.51 13.90
N SER A 20 -2.69 -0.91 14.55
CA SER A 20 -3.69 -0.06 13.88
C SER A 20 -3.67 1.35 14.45
N TYR A 21 -3.72 2.34 13.58
CA TYR A 21 -3.71 3.75 13.93
C TYR A 21 -5.05 4.40 13.60
N ASN A 22 -5.59 5.15 14.55
CA ASN A 22 -6.89 5.82 14.40
C ASN A 22 -6.79 7.36 14.54
N GLU A 23 -5.61 7.86 14.94
CA GLU A 23 -5.39 9.28 15.19
C GLU A 23 -4.80 9.98 13.98
N THR A 24 -5.19 11.23 13.77
CA THR A 24 -4.60 12.11 12.76
C THR A 24 -3.44 12.88 13.39
N PRO A 25 -2.20 12.62 12.99
CA PRO A 25 -1.06 13.38 13.50
C PRO A 25 -1.14 14.86 13.12
N ASP A 26 -0.82 15.76 14.04
CA ASP A 26 -0.86 17.21 13.79
C ASP A 26 -0.03 17.64 12.58
N MET A 27 1.12 17.02 12.38
CA MET A 27 2.04 17.29 11.27
C MET A 27 1.36 17.14 9.89
N ILE A 28 0.34 16.30 9.78
CA ILE A 28 -0.30 15.96 8.51
C ILE A 28 -1.80 16.28 8.48
N LYS A 29 -2.35 16.93 9.51
CA LYS A 29 -3.80 17.24 9.58
C LYS A 29 -4.31 18.08 8.41
N ASN A 30 -3.45 18.85 7.77
CA ASN A 30 -3.77 19.66 6.59
C ASN A 30 -3.58 18.93 5.26
N ARG A 31 -3.23 17.63 5.29
CA ARG A 31 -3.06 16.79 4.11
C ARG A 31 -4.23 15.83 3.93
N HIS A 32 -4.29 15.21 2.75
CA HIS A 32 -5.22 14.10 2.53
C HIS A 32 -4.94 12.95 3.53
N PRO A 33 -5.97 12.30 4.13
CA PRO A 33 -5.78 11.20 5.09
C PRO A 33 -4.87 10.07 4.59
N ALA A 34 -4.77 9.84 3.28
CA ALA A 34 -3.85 8.87 2.70
C ALA A 34 -2.38 9.07 3.11
N TRP A 35 -1.99 10.29 3.51
CA TRP A 35 -0.64 10.59 4.00
C TRP A 35 -0.35 10.03 5.40
N PHE A 36 -1.36 9.58 6.13
CA PHE A 36 -1.19 8.93 7.43
C PHE A 36 -0.26 7.74 7.33
N LYS A 37 -0.37 6.96 6.23
CA LYS A 37 0.48 5.79 6.02
C LYS A 37 1.97 6.13 6.02
N ILE A 38 2.38 7.21 5.37
CA ILE A 38 3.79 7.62 5.32
C ILE A 38 4.30 8.01 6.71
N PHE A 39 3.49 8.76 7.47
CA PHE A 39 3.84 9.15 8.84
C PHE A 39 3.98 7.93 9.76
N TYR A 40 3.00 7.02 9.74
CA TYR A 40 3.00 5.86 10.63
C TYR A 40 4.01 4.79 10.23
N LEU A 41 4.34 4.66 8.95
CA LEU A 41 5.45 3.83 8.48
C LEU A 41 6.78 4.35 9.06
N ILE A 42 7.05 5.66 8.97
CA ILE A 42 8.24 6.27 9.55
C ILE A 42 8.29 6.04 11.06
N LYS A 43 7.16 6.24 11.75
CA LYS A 43 7.06 6.02 13.20
C LYS A 43 7.44 4.58 13.53
N ARG A 44 6.83 3.57 12.88
CA ARG A 44 7.09 2.16 13.17
C ARG A 44 8.52 1.75 12.83
N LEU A 45 9.05 2.17 11.69
CA LEU A 45 10.43 1.89 11.29
C LEU A 45 11.46 2.47 12.28
N ASN A 46 11.17 3.63 12.89
CA ASN A 46 12.06 4.23 13.89
C ASN A 46 12.05 3.52 15.25
N GLU A 47 11.07 2.69 15.53
CA GLU A 47 11.07 1.84 16.71
C GLU A 47 12.16 0.76 16.66
N ASN A 48 12.68 0.42 15.47
CA ASN A 48 13.75 -0.56 15.22
C ASN A 48 13.49 -1.96 15.80
N ILE A 49 12.23 -2.37 15.84
CA ILE A 49 11.81 -3.66 16.39
C ILE A 49 11.74 -4.72 15.29
N ASP A 50 11.29 -4.33 14.09
CA ASP A 50 11.00 -5.24 12.99
C ASP A 50 12.03 -5.09 11.87
N ASP A 51 12.39 -6.21 11.21
CA ASP A 51 13.23 -6.21 10.00
C ASP A 51 12.47 -5.68 8.79
N TYR A 52 11.16 -5.91 8.74
CA TYR A 52 10.25 -5.44 7.69
C TYR A 52 8.97 -4.88 8.29
N VAL A 53 8.44 -3.85 7.67
CA VAL A 53 7.14 -3.26 7.99
C VAL A 53 6.25 -3.30 6.75
N MET A 54 5.07 -3.90 6.89
CA MET A 54 4.06 -3.93 5.84
C MET A 54 2.95 -2.94 6.15
N TRP A 55 2.63 -2.09 5.19
CA TRP A 55 1.42 -1.28 5.20
C TRP A 55 0.28 -1.99 4.48
N ILE A 56 -0.91 -1.93 5.06
CA ILE A 56 -2.15 -2.37 4.44
C ILE A 56 -3.25 -1.33 4.69
N ASP A 57 -3.90 -0.85 3.62
CA ASP A 57 -4.98 0.14 3.74
C ASP A 57 -6.21 -0.45 4.45
N ALA A 58 -7.01 0.40 5.09
CA ALA A 58 -8.18 0.00 5.88
C ALA A 58 -9.27 -0.74 5.07
N ASP A 59 -9.25 -0.64 3.74
CA ASP A 59 -10.15 -1.33 2.82
C ASP A 59 -9.48 -2.52 2.10
N ALA A 60 -8.29 -2.94 2.58
CA ALA A 60 -7.59 -4.13 2.13
C ALA A 60 -7.52 -5.18 3.25
N PHE A 61 -7.54 -6.46 2.89
CA PHE A 61 -7.48 -7.56 3.86
C PHE A 61 -6.89 -8.83 3.27
N PHE A 62 -6.23 -9.60 4.13
CA PHE A 62 -5.70 -10.91 3.76
C PHE A 62 -6.83 -11.89 3.50
N CYS A 63 -6.74 -12.62 2.41
CA CYS A 63 -7.73 -13.64 2.04
C CYS A 63 -7.15 -15.06 1.99
N ASN A 64 -5.88 -15.20 2.35
CA ASN A 64 -5.20 -16.48 2.42
C ASN A 64 -4.30 -16.51 3.67
N ASN A 65 -4.67 -17.29 4.66
CA ASN A 65 -3.95 -17.39 5.92
C ASN A 65 -2.70 -18.28 5.86
N ILE A 66 -2.52 -19.04 4.77
CA ILE A 66 -1.39 -19.96 4.59
C ILE A 66 -0.18 -19.24 3.97
N LEU A 67 -0.44 -18.30 3.06
CA LEU A 67 0.62 -17.54 2.41
C LEU A 67 1.23 -16.52 3.37
N LYS A 68 2.54 -16.54 3.48
CA LYS A 68 3.32 -15.63 4.32
C LYS A 68 3.87 -14.44 3.53
N ILE A 69 4.18 -13.35 4.23
CA ILE A 69 4.75 -12.13 3.64
C ILE A 69 6.10 -12.41 2.99
N GLU A 70 6.90 -13.30 3.59
CA GLU A 70 8.23 -13.69 3.12
C GLU A 70 8.23 -14.27 1.70
N LYS A 71 7.11 -14.88 1.27
CA LYS A 71 6.97 -15.32 -0.12
C LYS A 71 7.23 -14.18 -1.10
N TRP A 72 6.71 -13.00 -0.81
CA TRP A 72 6.79 -11.83 -1.69
C TRP A 72 8.12 -11.10 -1.56
N ILE A 73 8.71 -11.11 -0.37
CA ILE A 73 10.06 -10.57 -0.13
C ILE A 73 11.09 -11.42 -0.88
N ASN A 74 10.93 -12.74 -0.88
CA ASN A 74 11.84 -13.69 -1.50
C ASN A 74 11.60 -13.92 -3.01
N GLU A 75 10.69 -13.15 -3.65
CA GLU A 75 10.53 -13.18 -5.11
C GLU A 75 11.77 -12.68 -5.87
N THR A 76 12.63 -11.94 -5.21
CA THR A 76 13.89 -11.46 -5.75
C THR A 76 15.08 -11.87 -4.90
N THR A 77 16.21 -12.18 -5.55
CA THR A 77 17.50 -12.40 -4.89
C THR A 77 18.32 -11.12 -4.75
N GLU A 78 17.86 -10.03 -5.35
CA GLU A 78 18.49 -8.71 -5.25
C GLU A 78 18.21 -8.08 -3.88
N ASP A 79 19.14 -7.23 -3.39
CA ASP A 79 18.95 -6.48 -2.14
C ASP A 79 17.93 -5.36 -2.32
N LYS A 80 16.66 -5.75 -2.36
CA LYS A 80 15.53 -4.82 -2.46
C LYS A 80 15.00 -4.50 -1.07
N GLU A 81 14.57 -3.25 -0.91
CA GLU A 81 14.15 -2.70 0.37
C GLU A 81 12.72 -2.15 0.36
N PHE A 82 12.15 -1.94 -0.83
CA PHE A 82 10.80 -1.46 -1.03
C PHE A 82 10.06 -2.36 -2.01
N PHE A 83 8.98 -2.98 -1.56
CA PHE A 83 8.15 -3.88 -2.34
C PHE A 83 6.75 -3.29 -2.48
N ILE A 84 6.27 -3.19 -3.71
CA ILE A 84 4.98 -2.60 -4.04
C ILE A 84 4.41 -3.30 -5.28
N CYS A 85 3.09 -3.39 -5.38
CA CYS A 85 2.46 -3.98 -6.54
C CYS A 85 1.92 -2.94 -7.52
N ARG A 86 1.58 -3.40 -8.72
CA ARG A 86 0.85 -2.61 -9.68
C ARG A 86 -0.60 -2.39 -9.24
N ASP A 87 -1.20 -1.32 -9.71
CA ASP A 87 -2.62 -1.07 -9.55
C ASP A 87 -3.42 -1.99 -10.48
N ALA A 88 -4.27 -2.84 -9.91
CA ALA A 88 -5.07 -3.82 -10.64
C ALA A 88 -6.11 -3.19 -11.59
N GLY A 89 -6.38 -1.89 -11.47
CA GLY A 89 -7.28 -1.15 -12.34
C GLY A 89 -6.74 -0.90 -13.76
N TYR A 90 -5.47 -1.23 -14.04
CA TYR A 90 -4.83 -0.99 -15.33
C TYR A 90 -4.51 -2.28 -16.08
N SER A 91 -4.54 -2.20 -17.42
CA SER A 91 -4.19 -3.35 -18.26
C SER A 91 -2.69 -3.69 -18.12
N TYR A 92 -2.36 -4.97 -18.31
CA TYR A 92 -0.97 -5.42 -18.30
C TYR A 92 -0.10 -4.75 -19.38
N VAL A 93 -0.71 -4.43 -20.54
CA VAL A 93 -0.01 -3.71 -21.63
C VAL A 93 0.39 -2.30 -21.20
N SER A 94 -0.51 -1.59 -20.51
CA SER A 94 -0.21 -0.24 -19.96
C SER A 94 0.88 -0.30 -18.90
N TYR A 95 0.85 -1.32 -18.05
CA TYR A 95 1.85 -1.56 -17.03
C TYR A 95 3.25 -1.81 -17.61
N LYS A 96 3.38 -2.67 -18.64
CA LYS A 96 4.69 -2.94 -19.27
C LYS A 96 5.36 -1.69 -19.87
N LYS A 97 4.57 -0.71 -20.31
CA LYS A 97 5.12 0.53 -20.88
C LYS A 97 5.72 1.45 -19.82
N ASN A 98 5.11 1.51 -18.64
CA ASN A 98 5.55 2.40 -17.57
C ASN A 98 5.08 1.83 -16.21
N PRO A 99 5.79 0.82 -15.67
CA PRO A 99 5.36 0.12 -14.47
C PRO A 99 5.29 1.04 -13.24
N GLU A 100 6.21 1.97 -13.09
CA GLU A 100 6.27 2.86 -11.93
C GLU A 100 5.11 3.88 -11.91
N ALA A 101 4.53 4.20 -13.06
CA ALA A 101 3.37 5.09 -13.14
C ALA A 101 2.08 4.43 -12.63
N LEU A 102 2.06 3.10 -12.52
CA LEU A 102 0.87 2.31 -12.21
C LEU A 102 0.97 1.54 -10.89
N LEU A 103 1.79 2.04 -9.95
CA LEU A 103 1.95 1.43 -8.63
C LEU A 103 0.73 1.70 -7.74
N ASN A 104 0.42 0.77 -6.83
CA ASN A 104 -0.64 0.90 -5.85
C ASN A 104 -0.06 0.98 -4.44
N SER A 105 -0.28 2.10 -3.74
CA SER A 105 0.24 2.34 -2.38
C SER A 105 -0.63 1.78 -1.26
N GLY A 106 -1.70 1.07 -1.57
CA GLY A 106 -2.58 0.50 -0.55
C GLY A 106 -1.99 -0.71 0.17
N VAL A 107 -1.01 -1.38 -0.46
CA VAL A 107 -0.23 -2.47 0.13
C VAL A 107 1.23 -2.30 -0.25
N MET A 108 2.10 -2.16 0.74
CA MET A 108 3.53 -1.93 0.56
C MET A 108 4.32 -2.64 1.65
N ILE A 109 5.52 -3.15 1.32
CA ILE A 109 6.45 -3.74 2.29
C ILE A 109 7.76 -2.96 2.24
N PHE A 110 8.30 -2.64 3.39
CA PHE A 110 9.56 -1.91 3.53
C PHE A 110 10.51 -2.66 4.45
N LYS A 111 11.76 -2.85 4.00
CA LYS A 111 12.85 -3.30 4.86
C LYS A 111 13.22 -2.16 5.81
N ASN A 112 13.51 -2.48 7.07
CA ASN A 112 13.88 -1.48 8.07
C ASN A 112 15.36 -1.08 7.90
N THR A 113 15.62 -0.11 7.04
CA THR A 113 16.95 0.43 6.77
C THR A 113 16.96 1.95 6.87
N ASP A 114 18.13 2.52 7.09
CA ASP A 114 18.31 3.97 7.12
C ASP A 114 17.96 4.61 5.77
N PHE A 115 18.19 3.89 4.66
CA PHE A 115 17.80 4.35 3.34
C PHE A 115 16.28 4.53 3.24
N ILE A 116 15.49 3.55 3.65
CA ILE A 116 14.01 3.61 3.61
C ILE A 116 13.48 4.69 4.56
N LYS A 117 14.02 4.78 5.76
CA LYS A 117 13.64 5.87 6.72
C LYS A 117 13.88 7.24 6.11
N LYS A 118 15.05 7.45 5.51
CA LYS A 118 15.41 8.69 4.83
C LYS A 118 14.51 8.96 3.62
N TYR A 119 14.24 7.96 2.79
CA TYR A 119 13.35 8.05 1.65
C TYR A 119 11.94 8.50 2.04
N LEU A 120 11.32 7.84 3.00
CA LEU A 120 9.97 8.17 3.47
C LEU A 120 9.91 9.55 4.13
N ASN A 121 10.93 9.91 4.95
CA ASN A 121 11.03 11.25 5.54
C ASN A 121 11.14 12.31 4.45
N ASN A 122 11.97 12.11 3.43
CA ASN A 122 12.12 13.05 2.34
C ASN A 122 10.81 13.26 1.57
N ILE A 123 10.02 12.20 1.34
CA ILE A 123 8.68 12.32 0.76
C ILE A 123 7.77 13.13 1.69
N LEU A 124 7.80 12.85 2.97
CA LEU A 124 6.91 13.50 3.95
C LEU A 124 7.20 15.00 4.10
N ILE A 125 8.46 15.42 4.06
CA ILE A 125 8.83 16.84 4.28
C ILE A 125 8.91 17.65 2.98
N ASN A 126 9.01 17.02 1.81
CA ASN A 126 9.21 17.72 0.54
C ASN A 126 8.01 18.62 0.22
N PRO A 127 8.23 19.93 0.01
CA PRO A 127 7.15 20.88 -0.25
C PRO A 127 6.35 20.59 -1.51
N ILE A 128 6.91 19.91 -2.53
CA ILE A 128 6.18 19.53 -3.75
C ILE A 128 5.01 18.56 -3.45
N TYR A 129 5.10 17.83 -2.32
CA TYR A 129 4.08 16.88 -1.86
C TYR A 129 3.20 17.46 -0.74
N LYS A 130 3.19 18.79 -0.55
CA LYS A 130 2.41 19.50 0.48
C LYS A 130 1.32 20.40 -0.11
N PRO A 131 0.45 19.97 -1.02
CA PRO A 131 -0.62 20.81 -1.51
C PRO A 131 -1.72 20.95 -0.47
N ASN A 132 -2.40 22.10 -0.50
CA ASN A 132 -3.59 22.32 0.29
C ASN A 132 -4.67 21.29 -0.07
N TYR A 133 -5.20 20.60 0.92
CA TYR A 133 -6.09 19.43 0.87
C TYR A 133 -7.22 19.47 -0.17
N ASN A 134 -7.77 20.67 -0.43
CA ASN A 134 -9.06 20.79 -1.11
C ASN A 134 -9.00 20.80 -2.65
N LYS A 135 -7.85 20.72 -3.29
CA LYS A 135 -7.79 21.05 -4.73
C LYS A 135 -7.10 20.04 -5.65
N ILE A 136 -6.30 19.06 -5.17
CA ILE A 136 -5.46 18.33 -6.14
C ILE A 136 -5.31 16.83 -5.79
N ARG A 137 -5.98 15.98 -6.56
CA ARG A 137 -5.80 14.51 -6.52
C ARG A 137 -4.62 14.00 -7.36
N THR A 138 -4.07 14.84 -8.23
CA THR A 138 -3.03 14.50 -9.20
C THR A 138 -1.99 15.59 -9.25
N TYR A 139 -0.89 15.35 -9.97
CA TYR A 139 0.11 16.39 -10.25
C TYR A 139 -0.55 17.59 -10.92
N ASN A 140 -0.45 18.75 -10.30
CA ASN A 140 -0.89 20.01 -10.87
C ASN A 140 0.30 20.68 -11.60
N LYS A 141 0.22 20.75 -12.92
CA LYS A 141 1.26 21.36 -13.76
C LYS A 141 1.50 22.83 -13.43
N GLN A 142 0.48 23.58 -13.01
CA GLN A 142 0.59 25.00 -12.68
C GLN A 142 1.31 25.25 -11.35
N THR A 143 0.97 24.45 -10.31
CA THR A 143 1.55 24.59 -8.97
C THR A 143 2.75 23.67 -8.74
N ARG A 144 3.01 22.74 -9.66
CA ARG A 144 4.03 21.68 -9.53
C ARG A 144 3.92 20.89 -8.23
N THR A 145 2.70 20.65 -7.77
CA THR A 145 2.43 19.94 -6.51
C THR A 145 1.73 18.61 -6.74
N ILE A 146 1.93 17.67 -5.83
CA ILE A 146 1.38 16.33 -5.86
C ILE A 146 0.59 16.09 -4.58
N GLY A 147 -0.73 15.85 -4.70
CA GLY A 147 -1.66 15.86 -3.56
C GLY A 147 -1.75 14.55 -2.78
N TRP A 148 -1.52 13.41 -3.42
CA TRP A 148 -1.74 12.09 -2.84
C TRP A 148 -0.44 11.35 -2.60
N ASP A 149 -0.39 10.53 -1.54
CA ASP A 149 0.70 9.63 -1.22
C ASP A 149 1.09 8.73 -2.40
N GLN A 150 0.11 8.08 -3.02
CA GLN A 150 0.35 7.21 -4.20
C GLN A 150 0.95 7.98 -5.37
N ALA A 151 0.50 9.20 -5.61
CA ALA A 151 1.06 10.04 -6.66
C ALA A 151 2.49 10.47 -6.34
N ALA A 152 2.80 10.75 -5.08
CA ALA A 152 4.16 11.05 -4.63
C ALA A 152 5.10 9.84 -4.79
N ILE A 153 4.67 8.65 -4.39
CA ILE A 153 5.43 7.40 -4.57
C ILE A 153 5.67 7.13 -6.06
N ARG A 154 4.63 7.21 -6.91
CA ARG A 154 4.77 7.06 -8.36
C ARG A 154 5.76 8.06 -8.95
N HIS A 155 5.68 9.33 -8.55
CA HIS A 155 6.58 10.37 -9.03
C HIS A 155 8.03 10.10 -8.64
N THR A 156 8.31 9.72 -7.39
CA THR A 156 9.67 9.39 -6.96
C THR A 156 10.22 8.17 -7.69
N CYS A 157 9.40 7.14 -7.90
CA CYS A 157 9.80 5.92 -8.63
C CYS A 157 10.04 6.21 -10.13
N MET A 158 9.13 6.91 -10.80
CA MET A 158 9.28 7.25 -12.23
C MET A 158 10.53 8.10 -12.50
N SER A 159 10.78 9.09 -11.65
CA SER A 159 11.90 10.03 -11.79
C SER A 159 13.19 9.56 -11.11
N ASN A 160 13.20 8.36 -10.55
CA ASN A 160 14.31 7.79 -9.76
C ASN A 160 14.85 8.75 -8.69
N ILE A 161 13.95 9.52 -8.06
CA ILE A 161 14.34 10.46 -7.00
C ILE A 161 14.86 9.65 -5.82
N TYR A 162 15.97 10.08 -5.24
CA TYR A 162 16.66 9.40 -4.14
C TYR A 162 17.22 8.02 -4.53
N ASN A 163 17.37 7.71 -5.84
CA ASN A 163 17.82 6.41 -6.35
C ASN A 163 16.94 5.23 -5.90
N ILE A 164 15.64 5.50 -5.72
CA ILE A 164 14.70 4.49 -5.19
C ILE A 164 14.57 3.25 -6.09
N LYS A 165 14.78 3.36 -7.40
CA LYS A 165 14.67 2.22 -8.33
C LYS A 165 15.66 1.10 -8.03
N GLU A 166 16.82 1.42 -7.49
CA GLU A 166 17.82 0.42 -7.10
C GLU A 166 17.32 -0.48 -5.96
N LYS A 167 16.48 0.08 -5.09
CA LYS A 167 15.91 -0.58 -3.90
C LYS A 167 14.46 -1.04 -4.09
N LEU A 168 13.85 -0.74 -5.24
CA LEU A 168 12.47 -1.06 -5.55
C LEU A 168 12.36 -2.45 -6.16
N HIS A 169 11.43 -3.27 -5.64
CA HIS A 169 10.89 -4.45 -6.29
C HIS A 169 9.41 -4.28 -6.58
N ILE A 170 9.01 -4.44 -7.83
CA ILE A 170 7.60 -4.37 -8.22
C ILE A 170 7.06 -5.79 -8.30
N ILE A 171 6.16 -6.12 -7.38
CA ILE A 171 5.48 -7.41 -7.35
C ILE A 171 4.49 -7.45 -8.52
N GLU A 172 4.84 -8.17 -9.57
CA GLU A 172 4.03 -8.27 -10.79
C GLU A 172 2.85 -9.22 -10.64
N ASN A 173 2.91 -10.12 -9.64
CA ASN A 173 1.89 -11.12 -9.43
C ASN A 173 0.57 -10.49 -8.98
N ILE A 174 -0.44 -10.56 -9.84
CA ILE A 174 -1.80 -10.03 -9.58
C ILE A 174 -2.46 -10.65 -8.35
N ASN A 175 -1.98 -11.81 -7.89
CA ASN A 175 -2.50 -12.44 -6.67
C ASN A 175 -2.00 -11.77 -5.39
N PHE A 176 -0.98 -10.93 -5.43
CA PHE A 176 -0.50 -10.23 -4.24
C PHE A 176 -1.54 -9.24 -3.70
N ASN A 177 -2.07 -8.36 -4.55
CA ASN A 177 -3.03 -7.33 -4.18
C ASN A 177 -3.97 -7.05 -5.35
N ASN A 178 -5.24 -7.38 -5.22
CA ASN A 178 -6.20 -7.23 -6.31
C ASN A 178 -7.56 -6.71 -5.83
N ASN A 179 -8.19 -5.91 -6.68
CA ASN A 179 -9.58 -5.50 -6.52
C ASN A 179 -10.49 -6.61 -7.08
N CYS A 180 -10.85 -7.56 -6.24
CA CYS A 180 -11.59 -8.74 -6.67
C CYS A 180 -13.05 -8.70 -6.22
N LEU A 181 -13.97 -8.78 -7.18
CA LEU A 181 -15.42 -8.86 -6.93
C LEU A 181 -15.89 -10.30 -6.65
N ASN A 182 -15.06 -11.30 -6.96
CA ASN A 182 -15.36 -12.72 -6.70
C ASN A 182 -14.28 -13.31 -5.78
N PRO A 183 -14.41 -13.17 -4.45
CA PRO A 183 -13.42 -13.65 -3.51
C PRO A 183 -13.13 -15.15 -3.61
N LYS A 184 -14.16 -15.98 -3.84
CA LYS A 184 -13.99 -17.45 -3.92
C LYS A 184 -13.04 -17.86 -5.04
N LEU A 185 -13.23 -17.27 -6.22
CA LEU A 185 -12.40 -17.57 -7.37
C LEU A 185 -10.97 -17.05 -7.16
N TYR A 186 -10.84 -15.86 -6.58
CA TYR A 186 -9.54 -15.25 -6.30
C TYR A 186 -8.72 -16.07 -5.31
N ILE A 187 -9.34 -16.54 -4.22
CA ILE A 187 -8.69 -17.43 -3.24
C ILE A 187 -8.29 -18.75 -3.88
N LYS A 188 -9.19 -19.37 -4.64
CA LYS A 188 -8.91 -20.61 -5.37
C LYS A 188 -7.69 -20.49 -6.31
N ASN A 189 -7.48 -19.31 -6.87
CA ASN A 189 -6.36 -19.01 -7.76
C ASN A 189 -5.10 -18.52 -7.01
N GLY A 190 -5.03 -18.68 -5.68
CA GLY A 190 -3.88 -18.32 -4.88
C GLY A 190 -3.82 -16.82 -4.52
N GLY A 191 -4.96 -16.13 -4.50
CA GLY A 191 -5.04 -14.74 -4.08
C GLY A 191 -4.59 -14.54 -2.64
N TYR A 192 -3.90 -13.42 -2.36
CA TYR A 192 -3.33 -13.13 -1.07
C TYR A 192 -4.05 -11.98 -0.35
N ILE A 193 -4.19 -10.83 -1.00
CA ILE A 193 -4.87 -9.65 -0.46
C ILE A 193 -5.97 -9.20 -1.40
N ILE A 194 -7.16 -8.96 -0.85
CA ILE A 194 -8.25 -8.28 -1.53
C ILE A 194 -8.22 -6.81 -1.09
N HIS A 195 -8.14 -5.91 -2.07
CA HIS A 195 -8.15 -4.47 -1.86
C HIS A 195 -9.36 -3.85 -2.54
N LEU A 196 -10.32 -3.39 -1.77
CA LEU A 196 -11.60 -2.88 -2.26
C LEU A 196 -11.50 -1.41 -2.73
N THR A 197 -10.59 -1.14 -3.64
CA THR A 197 -10.45 0.17 -4.29
C THR A 197 -11.68 0.49 -5.13
N ASN A 198 -11.97 1.77 -5.36
CA ASN A 198 -13.07 2.24 -6.24
C ASN A 198 -14.51 1.96 -5.76
N PHE A 199 -14.70 1.49 -4.53
CA PHE A 199 -16.02 1.32 -3.94
C PHE A 199 -16.44 2.54 -3.11
N SER A 200 -16.34 3.76 -3.65
CA SER A 200 -16.83 4.98 -3.00
C SER A 200 -18.30 5.28 -3.39
N GLY A 201 -19.03 5.96 -2.53
CA GLY A 201 -20.41 6.40 -2.79
C GLY A 201 -21.42 5.25 -2.83
N LYS A 202 -22.21 5.13 -3.91
CA LYS A 202 -23.28 4.11 -4.08
C LYS A 202 -22.81 2.66 -3.91
N PHE A 203 -21.50 2.40 -3.98
CA PHE A 203 -20.90 1.07 -3.82
C PHE A 203 -20.40 0.77 -2.40
N GLY A 204 -20.52 1.70 -1.44
CA GLY A 204 -20.08 1.48 -0.06
C GLY A 204 -20.71 0.25 0.59
N ASN A 205 -22.00 0.00 0.37
CA ASN A 205 -22.68 -1.20 0.85
C ASN A 205 -22.11 -2.49 0.22
N LYS A 206 -21.70 -2.46 -1.05
CA LYS A 206 -21.06 -3.62 -1.71
C LYS A 206 -19.72 -3.98 -1.08
N LYS A 207 -18.94 -3.01 -0.57
CA LYS A 207 -17.71 -3.30 0.21
C LYS A 207 -18.04 -4.15 1.44
N ILE A 208 -19.00 -3.69 2.22
CA ILE A 208 -19.43 -4.36 3.46
C ILE A 208 -19.95 -5.77 3.15
N ASP A 209 -20.77 -5.91 2.12
CA ASP A 209 -21.33 -7.20 1.72
C ASP A 209 -20.25 -8.16 1.21
N THR A 210 -19.24 -7.66 0.50
CA THR A 210 -18.10 -8.46 0.06
C THR A 210 -17.29 -8.95 1.25
N ILE A 211 -17.03 -8.08 2.24
CA ILE A 211 -16.30 -8.45 3.46
C ILE A 211 -17.12 -9.45 4.30
N LYS A 212 -18.44 -9.25 4.42
CA LYS A 212 -19.31 -10.20 5.14
C LYS A 212 -19.35 -11.58 4.48
N LYS A 213 -19.48 -11.63 3.15
CA LYS A 213 -19.41 -12.88 2.39
C LYS A 213 -18.07 -13.59 2.57
N PHE A 214 -17.00 -12.83 2.67
CA PHE A 214 -15.68 -13.37 2.91
C PHE A 214 -15.54 -13.96 4.32
N ASN A 215 -16.03 -13.26 5.36
CA ASN A 215 -16.03 -13.77 6.74
C ASN A 215 -16.85 -15.06 6.93
N GLN A 216 -17.75 -15.38 6.00
CA GLN A 216 -18.48 -16.64 6.00
C GLN A 216 -17.70 -17.80 5.32
N LEU A 217 -16.55 -17.49 4.71
CA LEU A 217 -15.70 -18.44 4.00
C LEU A 217 -14.42 -18.81 4.79
N LEU A 218 -14.11 -18.03 5.82
CA LEU A 218 -13.05 -18.26 6.80
C LEU A 218 -13.61 -18.99 8.04
#